data_05795a94eb02d95d28b9087547ed453f
#
_entry.id   05795a94eb02d95d28b9087547ed453f
#
_cell.length_a   1.000
_cell.length_b   1.000
_cell.length_c   1.000
_cell.angle_alpha   90.00
_cell.angle_beta   90.00
_cell.angle_gamma   90.00
#
_symmetry.space_group_name_H-M   'P 1'
#
loop_
_entity.id
_entity.type
_entity.pdbx_description
1 polymer ?
#
loop_
_entity_poly.entity_id
_entity_poly.type
_entity_poly.pdbx_seq_one_letter_code
_entity_poly.pdbx_strand_id
1 'polypeptide(L)'
;MDDKLHHVAVTGVVIKDGKYLITRRSLKKEPFAGLWTVPGGKVEIHDYISKPRDTSIHWYNVLENVLRREIKEETGIEIKDFGYL
;
A
#
# COMPACT_ATOMS: atom_id res chain seq x y z
N MET A 1 9.23 2.95 26.44
CA MET A 1 8.67 2.56 25.14
C MET A 1 7.35 3.24 24.88
N ASP A 2 7.13 3.68 23.69
CA ASP A 2 5.88 4.31 23.32
C ASP A 2 4.89 3.24 22.85
N ASP A 3 3.85 2.99 23.65
CA ASP A 3 2.80 2.05 23.34
C ASP A 3 1.80 2.57 22.29
N LYS A 4 2.03 3.80 21.80
CA LYS A 4 1.22 4.43 20.76
C LYS A 4 1.79 4.27 19.36
N LEU A 5 2.86 3.49 19.22
CA LEU A 5 3.40 3.19 17.90
C LEU A 5 2.47 2.27 17.13
N HIS A 6 2.22 2.63 15.89
CA HIS A 6 1.35 1.87 15.01
C HIS A 6 1.99 1.69 13.65
N HIS A 7 1.66 0.58 13.01
CA HIS A 7 1.95 0.39 11.60
C HIS A 7 0.70 0.71 10.81
N VAL A 8 0.83 1.58 9.82
CA VAL A 8 -0.27 1.87 8.91
C VAL A 8 -0.03 1.06 7.65
N ALA A 9 -0.97 0.19 7.33
CA ALA A 9 -0.90 -0.63 6.15
C ALA A 9 -2.08 -0.31 5.24
N VAL A 10 -1.86 -0.40 3.94
CA VAL A 10 -2.90 -0.23 2.93
C VAL A 10 -2.97 -1.48 2.06
N THR A 11 -4.17 -1.88 1.73
CA THR A 11 -4.40 -2.96 0.78
C THR A 11 -5.38 -2.47 -0.28
N GLY A 12 -5.29 -3.04 -1.48
CA GLY A 12 -6.15 -2.65 -2.57
C GLY A 12 -6.84 -3.83 -3.20
N VAL A 13 -8.14 -3.70 -3.43
CA VAL A 13 -8.88 -4.63 -4.28
C VAL A 13 -8.79 -4.08 -5.69
N VAL A 14 -7.95 -4.69 -6.52
CA VAL A 14 -7.74 -4.28 -7.91
C VAL A 14 -8.67 -5.08 -8.77
N ILE A 15 -9.52 -4.38 -9.53
CA ILE A 15 -10.54 -5.01 -10.35
C ILE A 15 -10.32 -4.62 -11.80
N LYS A 16 -10.38 -5.63 -12.68
CA LYS A 16 -10.39 -5.41 -14.12
C LYS A 16 -11.22 -6.50 -14.78
N ASP A 17 -12.17 -6.10 -15.61
CA ASP A 17 -13.04 -7.00 -16.36
C ASP A 17 -13.74 -8.02 -15.44
N GLY A 18 -14.20 -7.55 -14.27
CA GLY A 18 -14.90 -8.39 -13.30
C GLY A 18 -14.04 -9.37 -12.52
N LYS A 19 -12.71 -9.24 -12.64
CA LYS A 19 -11.76 -10.12 -11.95
C LYS A 19 -10.97 -9.34 -10.92
N TYR A 20 -10.56 -10.05 -9.86
CA TYR A 20 -9.72 -9.50 -8.79
C TYR A 20 -8.29 -9.92 -8.96
N LEU A 21 -7.38 -9.00 -8.64
CA LEU A 21 -5.97 -9.34 -8.55
C LEU A 21 -5.68 -9.87 -7.14
N ILE A 22 -5.10 -11.05 -7.07
CA ILE A 22 -4.58 -11.58 -5.82
C ILE A 22 -3.10 -11.90 -6.00
N THR A 23 -2.37 -11.84 -4.90
CA THR A 23 -0.93 -12.12 -4.89
C THR A 23 -0.63 -13.13 -3.80
N ARG A 24 0.48 -13.85 -3.96
CA ARG A 24 0.94 -14.78 -2.95
C ARG A 24 2.15 -14.19 -2.26
N ARG A 25 2.10 -14.14 -0.93
CA ARG A 25 3.23 -13.65 -0.15
C ARG A 25 4.42 -14.57 -0.33
N SER A 26 5.61 -13.97 -0.42
CA SER A 26 6.86 -14.72 -0.46
C SER A 26 6.95 -15.64 0.77
N LEU A 27 7.52 -16.82 0.57
CA LEU A 27 7.79 -17.74 1.69
C LEU A 27 8.76 -17.16 2.70
N LYS A 28 9.48 -16.09 2.34
CA LYS A 28 10.43 -15.40 3.21
C LYS A 28 9.83 -14.25 3.97
N LYS A 29 8.57 -13.86 3.67
CA LYS A 29 7.91 -12.72 4.33
C LYS A 29 7.05 -13.20 5.49
N GLU A 30 7.38 -12.72 6.67
CA GLU A 30 6.58 -12.92 7.87
C GLU A 30 5.86 -11.62 8.24
N PRO A 31 4.66 -11.68 8.80
CA PRO A 31 3.83 -12.88 9.03
C PRO A 31 3.12 -13.34 7.75
N PHE A 32 2.48 -14.50 7.83
CA PHE A 32 1.63 -15.05 6.77
C PHE A 32 2.37 -15.42 5.49
N ALA A 33 3.61 -15.91 5.63
CA ALA A 33 4.40 -16.36 4.48
C ALA A 33 3.65 -17.39 3.64
N GLY A 34 3.73 -17.23 2.32
CA GLY A 34 3.13 -18.16 1.37
C GLY A 34 1.61 -18.08 1.23
N LEU A 35 0.94 -17.19 1.95
CA LEU A 35 -0.51 -17.06 1.86
C LEU A 35 -0.92 -16.14 0.71
N TRP A 36 -2.10 -16.39 0.17
CA TRP A 36 -2.70 -15.54 -0.85
C TRP A 36 -3.34 -14.33 -0.19
N THR A 37 -3.22 -13.18 -0.82
CA THR A 37 -3.74 -11.93 -0.29
C THR A 37 -3.99 -10.93 -1.41
N VAL A 38 -4.65 -9.84 -1.08
CA VAL A 38 -4.72 -8.68 -1.96
C VAL A 38 -3.42 -7.88 -1.86
N PRO A 39 -3.01 -7.18 -2.94
CA PRO A 39 -1.77 -6.41 -2.90
C PRO A 39 -1.86 -5.23 -1.92
N GLY A 40 -0.71 -4.86 -1.39
CA GLY A 40 -0.62 -3.73 -0.48
C GLY A 40 0.68 -3.71 0.27
N GLY A 41 0.81 -2.82 1.22
CA GLY A 41 2.00 -2.70 2.02
C GLY A 41 1.86 -1.66 3.11
N LYS A 42 2.97 -1.40 3.78
CA LYS A 42 3.02 -0.47 4.90
C LYS A 42 3.45 0.92 4.44
N VAL A 43 2.92 1.93 5.10
CA VAL A 43 3.42 3.30 4.95
C VAL A 43 4.81 3.38 5.58
N GLU A 44 5.77 3.84 4.81
CA GLU A 44 7.13 4.06 5.28
C GLU A 44 7.41 5.55 5.38
N ILE A 45 8.40 5.93 6.18
CA ILE A 45 8.68 7.35 6.39
C ILE A 45 9.04 8.05 5.07
N HIS A 46 9.71 7.36 4.16
CA HIS A 46 10.08 7.95 2.87
C HIS A 46 8.87 8.21 1.95
N ASP A 47 7.70 7.67 2.29
CA ASP A 47 6.49 7.90 1.50
C ASP A 47 5.99 9.34 1.59
N TYR A 48 6.44 10.10 2.60
CA TYR A 48 5.98 11.47 2.76
C TYR A 48 7.07 12.46 3.20
N ILE A 49 8.04 12.05 4.02
CA ILE A 49 8.94 12.98 4.72
C ILE A 49 9.76 13.87 3.77
N SER A 50 10.16 13.34 2.62
CA SER A 50 10.98 14.07 1.64
C SER A 50 10.13 14.70 0.53
N LYS A 51 8.81 14.55 0.59
CA LYS A 51 7.92 15.10 -0.42
C LYS A 51 7.42 16.48 -0.01
N PRO A 52 7.12 17.37 -0.98
CA PRO A 52 6.52 18.65 -0.66
C PRO A 52 5.18 18.46 0.05
N ARG A 53 4.96 19.26 1.09
CA ARG A 53 3.68 19.24 1.81
C ARG A 53 2.62 19.95 0.99
N ASP A 54 1.39 19.44 1.06
CA ASP A 54 0.25 20.05 0.37
C ASP A 54 -0.28 21.26 1.14
N THR A 55 -0.09 21.26 2.46
CA THR A 55 -0.36 22.42 3.32
C THR A 55 0.88 22.73 4.14
N SER A 56 0.80 23.68 5.04
CA SER A 56 1.94 24.03 5.91
C SER A 56 2.39 22.86 6.80
N ILE A 57 1.52 21.89 7.06
CA ILE A 57 1.80 20.80 8.02
C ILE A 57 1.32 19.42 7.57
N HIS A 58 0.70 19.31 6.38
CA HIS A 58 0.10 18.05 5.96
C HIS A 58 0.54 17.61 4.58
N TRP A 59 0.50 16.28 4.38
CA TRP A 59 0.62 15.62 3.09
C TRP A 59 -0.69 14.92 2.79
N TYR A 60 -1.22 15.10 1.59
CA TYR A 60 -2.41 14.40 1.13
C TYR A 60 -2.02 13.27 0.18
N ASN A 61 -2.95 12.35 -0.03
CA ASN A 61 -2.79 11.24 -0.97
C ASN A 61 -1.63 10.31 -0.63
N VAL A 62 -1.17 10.29 0.62
CA VAL A 62 -0.07 9.42 1.04
C VAL A 62 -0.47 7.95 0.90
N LEU A 63 -1.66 7.57 1.36
CA LEU A 63 -2.13 6.18 1.32
C LEU A 63 -2.30 5.71 -0.12
N GLU A 64 -2.87 6.53 -0.98
CA GLU A 64 -3.04 6.23 -2.40
C GLU A 64 -1.69 6.03 -3.09
N ASN A 65 -0.73 6.88 -2.78
CA ASN A 65 0.61 6.78 -3.36
C ASN A 65 1.36 5.55 -2.86
N VAL A 66 1.19 5.19 -1.58
CA VAL A 66 1.74 3.94 -1.04
C VAL A 66 1.16 2.75 -1.79
N LEU A 67 -0.14 2.75 -1.99
CA LEU A 67 -0.81 1.65 -2.69
C LEU A 67 -0.31 1.54 -4.14
N ARG A 68 -0.17 2.66 -4.85
CA ARG A 68 0.40 2.67 -6.21
C ARG A 68 1.79 2.05 -6.24
N ARG A 69 2.64 2.48 -5.31
CA ARG A 69 4.01 1.98 -5.23
C ARG A 69 4.04 0.48 -4.97
N GLU A 70 3.32 0.03 -3.97
CA GLU A 70 3.33 -1.37 -3.56
C GLU A 70 2.77 -2.28 -4.66
N ILE A 71 1.67 -1.89 -5.29
CA ILE A 71 1.11 -2.69 -6.38
C ILE A 71 2.06 -2.75 -7.56
N LYS A 72 2.70 -1.63 -7.90
CA LYS A 72 3.66 -1.62 -8.99
C LYS A 72 4.88 -2.47 -8.68
N GLU A 73 5.41 -2.39 -7.45
CA GLU A 73 6.54 -3.20 -7.04
C GLU A 73 6.21 -4.69 -7.04
N GLU A 74 5.03 -5.06 -6.59
CA GLU A 74 4.62 -6.47 -6.47
C GLU A 74 4.18 -7.09 -7.79
N THR A 75 3.55 -6.31 -8.67
CA THR A 75 2.89 -6.84 -9.87
C THR A 75 3.29 -6.18 -11.17
N GLY A 76 3.93 -5.02 -11.13
CA GLY A 76 4.23 -4.21 -12.31
C GLY A 76 3.04 -3.43 -12.85
N ILE A 77 1.87 -3.52 -12.22
CA ILE A 77 0.66 -2.88 -12.70
C ILE A 77 0.56 -1.45 -12.18
N GLU A 78 0.16 -0.53 -13.06
CA GLU A 78 -0.18 0.83 -12.69
C GLU A 78 -1.70 0.95 -12.55
N ILE A 79 -2.14 1.43 -11.38
CA ILE A 79 -3.56 1.59 -11.09
C ILE A 79 -3.99 3.02 -11.35
N LYS A 80 -5.25 3.20 -11.78
CA LYS A 80 -5.75 4.50 -12.21
C LYS A 80 -6.72 5.12 -11.23
N ASP A 81 -7.82 4.45 -10.96
CA ASP A 81 -8.93 5.01 -10.20
C ASP A 81 -8.97 4.41 -8.81
N PHE A 82 -9.18 5.26 -7.83
CA PHE A 82 -9.22 4.86 -6.43
C PHE A 82 -10.58 5.15 -5.82
N GLY A 83 -10.98 4.28 -4.92
CA GLY A 83 -12.12 4.52 -4.06
C GLY A 83 -11.89 3.82 -2.74
N TYR A 84 -12.43 4.36 -1.68
CA TYR A 84 -12.38 3.73 -0.36
C TYR A 84 -13.60 2.85 -0.16
N LEU A 85 -13.37 1.70 0.44
CA LEU A 85 -14.45 0.81 0.82
C LEU A 85 -14.91 1.07 2.25
#